data_09784ec5d67869b8f07c21ace97b64f4
#
_entry.id   09784ec5d67869b8f07c21ace97b64f4
#
_cell.length_a   1.000
_cell.length_b   1.000
_cell.length_c   1.000
_cell.angle_alpha   90.00
_cell.angle_beta   90.00
_cell.angle_gamma   90.00
#
_symmetry.space_group_name_H-M   'P 1'
#
loop_
_entity.id
_entity.type
_entity.pdbx_description
1 polymer ?
#
loop_
_entity_poly.entity_id
_entity_poly.type
_entity_poly.pdbx_seq_one_letter_code
_entity_poly.pdbx_strand_id
1 'polypeptide(L)'
;MMNTRLTGLATVSSVFLRLALGISFLSAVADRFGLWGLYGQPNVAWGNYARYLAYTAKLNWFLPAATLPALAIIATGAEILFGLLLVLGWKTRTIALLSGVLLTTFALTMTTALGVKAPLDASVFSAAGGALLLATSANFPFSLDELLRRKKQAESSARGGSDANHHGSI
;
A
#
# COMPACT_ATOMS: atom_id res chain seq x y z
N MET A 1 27.95 11.81 -13.79
CA MET A 1 26.67 12.49 -14.07
C MET A 1 25.47 11.53 -14.27
N MET A 2 25.63 10.36 -14.88
CA MET A 2 24.53 9.38 -15.10
C MET A 2 23.93 8.84 -13.78
N ASN A 3 24.74 8.56 -12.76
CA ASN A 3 24.28 8.04 -11.46
C ASN A 3 23.34 8.99 -10.69
N THR A 4 23.59 10.30 -10.74
CA THR A 4 22.78 11.28 -9.97
C THR A 4 21.38 11.47 -10.57
N ARG A 5 21.24 11.36 -11.89
CA ARG A 5 19.93 11.43 -12.55
C ARG A 5 19.08 10.18 -12.28
N LEU A 6 19.69 9.00 -12.28
CA LEU A 6 19.01 7.73 -12.00
C LEU A 6 18.53 7.67 -10.54
N THR A 7 19.34 8.16 -9.59
CA THR A 7 18.91 8.24 -8.17
C THR A 7 17.76 9.23 -7.97
N GLY A 8 17.75 10.35 -8.67
CA GLY A 8 16.63 11.30 -8.63
C GLY A 8 15.34 10.70 -9.17
N LEU A 9 15.39 10.02 -10.32
CA LEU A 9 14.22 9.37 -10.91
C LEU A 9 13.68 8.26 -10.02
N ALA A 10 14.54 7.41 -9.47
CA ALA A 10 14.14 6.34 -8.55
C ALA A 10 13.45 6.91 -7.28
N THR A 11 13.95 8.04 -6.77
CA THR A 11 13.35 8.76 -5.64
C THR A 11 11.92 9.21 -5.97
N VAL A 12 11.74 9.92 -7.07
CA VAL A 12 10.41 10.42 -7.49
C VAL A 12 9.44 9.27 -7.75
N SER A 13 9.89 8.23 -8.45
CA SER A 13 9.07 7.05 -8.77
C SER A 13 8.62 6.31 -7.50
N SER A 14 9.51 6.16 -6.50
CA SER A 14 9.19 5.51 -5.23
C SER A 14 8.12 6.30 -4.43
N VAL A 15 8.26 7.63 -4.37
CA VAL A 15 7.26 8.49 -3.71
C VAL A 15 5.92 8.43 -4.44
N PHE A 16 5.94 8.60 -5.77
CA PHE A 16 4.74 8.54 -6.60
C PHE A 16 4.00 7.20 -6.42
N LEU A 17 4.71 6.09 -6.54
CA LEU A 17 4.13 4.75 -6.44
C LEU A 17 3.53 4.49 -5.05
N ARG A 18 4.23 4.90 -3.99
CA ARG A 18 3.76 4.79 -2.62
C ARG A 18 2.44 5.55 -2.41
N LEU A 19 2.39 6.80 -2.86
CA LEU A 19 1.20 7.63 -2.74
C LEU A 19 0.06 7.12 -3.62
N ALA A 20 0.35 6.72 -4.86
CA ALA A 20 -0.64 6.15 -5.77
C ALA A 20 -1.30 4.90 -5.18
N LEU A 21 -0.52 3.94 -4.67
CA LEU A 21 -1.04 2.73 -4.02
C LEU A 21 -1.86 3.07 -2.77
N GLY A 22 -1.32 3.92 -1.90
CA GLY A 22 -2.00 4.29 -0.65
C GLY A 22 -3.33 5.01 -0.90
N ILE A 23 -3.35 5.98 -1.80
CA ILE A 23 -4.56 6.72 -2.16
C ILE A 23 -5.57 5.82 -2.87
N SER A 24 -5.11 4.89 -3.72
CA SER A 24 -6.00 3.94 -4.41
C SER A 24 -6.72 3.03 -3.43
N PHE A 25 -6.04 2.50 -2.40
CA PHE A 25 -6.68 1.72 -1.34
C PHE A 25 -7.74 2.55 -0.59
N LEU A 26 -7.39 3.75 -0.16
CA LEU A 26 -8.32 4.63 0.56
C LEU A 26 -9.51 5.04 -0.33
N SER A 27 -9.30 5.26 -1.61
CA SER A 27 -10.34 5.56 -2.59
C SER A 27 -11.32 4.39 -2.76
N ALA A 28 -10.80 3.15 -2.85
CA ALA A 28 -11.63 1.96 -2.94
C ALA A 28 -12.50 1.77 -1.67
N VAL A 29 -11.93 2.05 -0.51
CA VAL A 29 -12.69 2.03 0.76
C VAL A 29 -13.73 3.14 0.80
N ALA A 30 -13.39 4.36 0.37
CA ALA A 30 -14.31 5.49 0.29
C ALA A 30 -15.55 5.17 -0.58
N ASP A 31 -15.35 4.46 -1.70
CA ASP A 31 -16.46 4.03 -2.56
C ASP A 31 -17.41 3.05 -1.85
N ARG A 32 -16.88 2.11 -1.05
CA ARG A 32 -17.71 1.18 -0.25
C ARG A 32 -18.60 1.86 0.76
N PHE A 33 -18.23 3.06 1.20
CA PHE A 33 -19.03 3.86 2.14
C PHE A 33 -19.83 4.98 1.46
N GLY A 34 -19.86 5.00 0.12
CA GLY A 34 -20.65 5.96 -0.64
C GLY A 34 -20.08 7.38 -0.69
N LEU A 35 -18.81 7.56 -0.33
CA LEU A 35 -18.17 8.90 -0.34
C LEU A 35 -17.92 9.42 -1.76
N TRP A 36 -17.88 8.54 -2.76
CA TRP A 36 -17.78 8.90 -4.17
C TRP A 36 -19.14 9.07 -4.85
N GLY A 37 -20.23 8.74 -4.16
CA GLY A 37 -21.58 8.84 -4.67
C GLY A 37 -22.37 7.53 -4.59
N LEU A 38 -23.57 7.54 -5.16
CA LEU A 38 -24.45 6.38 -5.17
C LEU A 38 -24.13 5.44 -6.35
N TYR A 39 -24.41 4.16 -6.14
CA TYR A 39 -24.28 3.16 -7.20
C TYR A 39 -25.06 3.58 -8.47
N GLY A 40 -24.45 3.41 -9.62
CA GLY A 40 -24.99 3.83 -10.92
C GLY A 40 -24.50 5.21 -11.38
N GLN A 41 -23.85 5.97 -10.51
CA GLN A 41 -23.17 7.19 -10.92
C GLN A 41 -21.82 6.86 -11.61
N PRO A 42 -21.33 7.74 -12.50
CA PRO A 42 -20.04 7.53 -13.15
C PRO A 42 -18.91 7.31 -12.14
N ASN A 43 -18.06 6.31 -12.41
CA ASN A 43 -16.89 5.96 -11.60
C ASN A 43 -17.19 5.45 -10.17
N VAL A 44 -18.42 5.13 -9.84
CA VAL A 44 -18.83 4.49 -8.57
C VAL A 44 -18.98 2.99 -8.79
N ALA A 45 -18.11 2.19 -8.15
CA ALA A 45 -18.13 0.73 -8.29
C ALA A 45 -19.21 0.09 -7.39
N TRP A 46 -19.29 0.52 -6.14
CA TRP A 46 -20.23 -0.08 -5.16
C TRP A 46 -21.22 0.95 -4.59
N GLY A 47 -20.79 2.14 -4.20
CA GLY A 47 -21.63 3.18 -3.62
C GLY A 47 -22.22 2.85 -2.24
N ASN A 48 -22.12 1.61 -1.74
CA ASN A 48 -22.43 1.19 -0.39
C ASN A 48 -21.82 -0.18 -0.06
N TYR A 49 -21.73 -0.46 1.26
CA TYR A 49 -21.07 -1.66 1.75
C TYR A 49 -21.81 -2.97 1.40
N ALA A 50 -23.13 -2.94 1.30
CA ALA A 50 -23.91 -4.14 0.96
C ALA A 50 -23.58 -4.64 -0.47
N ARG A 51 -23.39 -3.72 -1.42
CA ARG A 51 -22.97 -4.07 -2.78
C ARG A 51 -21.53 -4.60 -2.82
N TYR A 52 -20.63 -4.01 -2.05
CA TYR A 52 -19.28 -4.53 -1.89
C TYR A 52 -19.29 -5.94 -1.31
N LEU A 53 -20.11 -6.21 -0.29
CA LEU A 53 -20.26 -7.57 0.26
C LEU A 53 -20.81 -8.56 -0.77
N ALA A 54 -21.81 -8.16 -1.57
CA ALA A 54 -22.34 -8.99 -2.66
C ALA A 54 -21.27 -9.27 -3.73
N TYR A 55 -20.42 -8.28 -4.04
CA TYR A 55 -19.31 -8.46 -4.96
C TYR A 55 -18.24 -9.39 -4.36
N THR A 56 -17.91 -9.25 -3.09
CA THR A 56 -17.00 -10.16 -2.37
C THR A 56 -17.51 -11.59 -2.41
N ALA A 57 -18.82 -11.80 -2.22
CA ALA A 57 -19.45 -13.11 -2.32
C ALA A 57 -19.31 -13.71 -3.74
N LYS A 58 -19.52 -12.90 -4.77
CA LYS A 58 -19.34 -13.31 -6.16
C LYS A 58 -17.91 -13.75 -6.46
N LEU A 59 -16.91 -13.00 -5.95
CA LEU A 59 -15.50 -13.32 -6.17
C LEU A 59 -15.06 -14.60 -5.43
N ASN A 60 -15.63 -14.84 -4.26
CA ASN A 60 -15.27 -15.95 -3.38
C ASN A 60 -16.38 -17.01 -3.31
N TRP A 61 -16.96 -17.35 -4.45
CA TRP A 61 -18.09 -18.27 -4.61
C TRP A 61 -17.86 -19.66 -4.01
N PHE A 62 -16.59 -20.05 -3.85
CA PHE A 62 -16.16 -21.33 -3.28
C PHE A 62 -16.11 -21.33 -1.75
N LEU A 63 -16.29 -20.18 -1.08
CA LEU A 63 -16.27 -20.08 0.38
C LEU A 63 -17.70 -20.21 0.97
N PRO A 64 -17.82 -20.73 2.21
CA PRO A 64 -19.09 -20.73 2.91
C PRO A 64 -19.64 -19.29 3.10
N ALA A 65 -20.94 -19.09 2.85
CA ALA A 65 -21.57 -17.77 2.95
C ALA A 65 -21.37 -17.08 4.31
N ALA A 66 -21.31 -17.86 5.39
CA ALA A 66 -21.10 -17.36 6.74
C ALA A 66 -19.71 -16.68 6.95
N THR A 67 -18.71 -16.99 6.11
CA THR A 67 -17.35 -16.42 6.23
C THR A 67 -17.20 -15.11 5.46
N LEU A 68 -18.06 -14.83 4.49
CA LEU A 68 -17.95 -13.70 3.59
C LEU A 68 -18.00 -12.33 4.28
N PRO A 69 -18.86 -12.08 5.28
CA PRO A 69 -18.84 -10.81 5.99
C PRO A 69 -17.51 -10.54 6.71
N ALA A 70 -16.95 -11.56 7.36
CA ALA A 70 -15.66 -11.45 8.03
C ALA A 70 -14.53 -11.16 7.02
N LEU A 71 -14.51 -11.87 5.88
CA LEU A 71 -13.55 -11.64 4.80
C LEU A 71 -13.64 -10.20 4.27
N ALA A 72 -14.83 -9.69 4.02
CA ALA A 72 -15.06 -8.32 3.53
C ALA A 72 -14.57 -7.27 4.54
N ILE A 73 -14.80 -7.48 5.84
CA ILE A 73 -14.33 -6.59 6.92
C ILE A 73 -12.80 -6.63 7.00
N ILE A 74 -12.19 -7.81 6.97
CA ILE A 74 -10.73 -7.98 7.04
C ILE A 74 -10.07 -7.30 5.82
N ALA A 75 -10.59 -7.53 4.62
CA ALA A 75 -10.07 -6.89 3.41
C ALA A 75 -10.16 -5.36 3.49
N THR A 76 -11.32 -4.84 3.90
CA THR A 76 -11.52 -3.39 4.07
C THR A 76 -10.57 -2.81 5.13
N GLY A 77 -10.42 -3.48 6.28
CA GLY A 77 -9.49 -3.06 7.33
C GLY A 77 -8.03 -3.09 6.87
N ALA A 78 -7.63 -4.11 6.13
CA ALA A 78 -6.28 -4.19 5.54
C ALA A 78 -6.02 -3.05 4.55
N GLU A 79 -6.98 -2.73 3.68
CA GLU A 79 -6.85 -1.62 2.73
C GLU A 79 -6.79 -0.25 3.42
N ILE A 80 -7.57 -0.01 4.48
CA ILE A 80 -7.47 1.21 5.30
C ILE A 80 -6.06 1.31 5.90
N LEU A 81 -5.62 0.24 6.58
CA LEU A 81 -4.34 0.20 7.27
C LEU A 81 -3.18 0.40 6.29
N PHE A 82 -3.14 -0.39 5.20
CA PHE A 82 -2.06 -0.31 4.22
C PHE A 82 -2.10 1.03 3.48
N GLY A 83 -3.28 1.54 3.14
CA GLY A 83 -3.45 2.84 2.52
C GLY A 83 -2.85 3.96 3.37
N LEU A 84 -3.24 4.05 4.64
CA LEU A 84 -2.72 5.04 5.57
C LEU A 84 -1.21 4.91 5.79
N LEU A 85 -0.71 3.70 6.01
CA LEU A 85 0.70 3.46 6.28
C LEU A 85 1.59 3.72 5.06
N LEU A 86 1.11 3.45 3.83
CA LEU A 86 1.80 3.81 2.61
C LEU A 86 1.85 5.33 2.41
N VAL A 87 0.74 6.04 2.63
CA VAL A 87 0.72 7.51 2.52
C VAL A 87 1.69 8.13 3.53
N LEU A 88 1.66 7.70 4.79
CA LEU A 88 2.58 8.19 5.83
C LEU A 88 4.02 7.73 5.60
N GLY A 89 4.23 6.63 4.90
CA GLY A 89 5.55 6.04 4.70
C GLY A 89 6.12 5.43 5.96
N TRP A 90 5.28 4.68 6.70
CA TRP A 90 5.72 3.96 7.90
C TRP A 90 5.82 2.46 7.63
N LYS A 91 6.99 1.88 7.97
CA LYS A 91 7.34 0.48 7.64
C LYS A 91 7.08 0.18 6.15
N THR A 92 7.40 1.14 5.30
CA THR A 92 7.02 1.17 3.87
C THR A 92 7.33 -0.14 3.16
N ARG A 93 8.51 -0.72 3.39
CA ARG A 93 8.91 -1.99 2.75
C ARG A 93 7.96 -3.13 3.08
N THR A 94 7.66 -3.32 4.37
CA THR A 94 6.77 -4.40 4.84
C THR A 94 5.34 -4.18 4.35
N ILE A 95 4.84 -2.95 4.43
CA ILE A 95 3.48 -2.62 4.00
C ILE A 95 3.34 -2.76 2.48
N ALA A 96 4.34 -2.35 1.71
CA ALA A 96 4.35 -2.54 0.26
C ALA A 96 4.33 -4.03 -0.12
N LEU A 97 5.11 -4.87 0.57
CA LEU A 97 5.08 -6.33 0.36
C LEU A 97 3.69 -6.91 0.66
N LEU A 98 3.11 -6.57 1.82
CA LEU A 98 1.77 -7.04 2.20
C LEU A 98 0.69 -6.54 1.24
N SER A 99 0.81 -5.29 0.74
CA SER A 99 -0.06 -4.73 -0.29
C SER A 99 0.04 -5.51 -1.60
N GLY A 100 1.26 -5.88 -2.01
CA GLY A 100 1.48 -6.70 -3.20
C GLY A 100 0.84 -8.08 -3.08
N VAL A 101 0.96 -8.73 -1.92
CA VAL A 101 0.30 -10.02 -1.63
C VAL A 101 -1.23 -9.87 -1.67
N LEU A 102 -1.78 -8.85 -1.01
CA LEU A 102 -3.23 -8.59 -0.99
C LEU A 102 -3.77 -8.35 -2.40
N LEU A 103 -3.12 -7.48 -3.18
CA LEU A 103 -3.52 -7.19 -4.57
C LEU A 103 -3.39 -8.42 -5.48
N THR A 104 -2.36 -9.23 -5.30
CA THR A 104 -2.22 -10.50 -6.03
C THR A 104 -3.38 -11.45 -5.70
N THR A 105 -3.76 -11.55 -4.42
CA THR A 105 -4.92 -12.34 -4.00
C THR A 105 -6.20 -11.83 -4.66
N PHE A 106 -6.43 -10.52 -4.70
CA PHE A 106 -7.58 -9.93 -5.40
C PHE A 106 -7.56 -10.23 -6.90
N ALA A 107 -6.40 -10.09 -7.56
CA ALA A 107 -6.28 -10.39 -8.98
C ALA A 107 -6.60 -11.86 -9.28
N LEU A 108 -6.15 -12.79 -8.45
CA LEU A 108 -6.43 -14.22 -8.60
C LEU A 108 -7.90 -14.55 -8.37
N THR A 109 -8.54 -14.02 -7.32
CA THR A 109 -9.97 -14.24 -7.09
C THR A 109 -10.83 -13.62 -8.19
N MET A 110 -10.47 -12.44 -8.69
CA MET A 110 -11.13 -11.85 -9.86
C MET A 110 -10.95 -12.74 -11.10
N THR A 111 -9.75 -13.27 -11.32
CA THR A 111 -9.48 -14.15 -12.46
C THR A 111 -10.35 -15.41 -12.44
N THR A 112 -10.47 -16.06 -11.28
CA THR A 112 -11.25 -17.30 -11.14
C THR A 112 -12.76 -17.07 -11.25
N ALA A 113 -13.25 -15.94 -10.76
CA ALA A 113 -14.70 -15.65 -10.72
C ALA A 113 -15.22 -14.91 -11.95
N LEU A 114 -14.41 -14.08 -12.59
CA LEU A 114 -14.82 -13.16 -13.67
C LEU A 114 -14.02 -13.35 -14.96
N GLY A 115 -13.01 -14.20 -14.95
CA GLY A 115 -12.04 -14.34 -16.04
C GLY A 115 -10.89 -13.33 -15.96
N VAL A 116 -9.77 -13.66 -16.61
CA VAL A 116 -8.50 -12.90 -16.54
C VAL A 116 -8.62 -11.44 -17.02
N LYS A 117 -9.57 -11.17 -17.91
CA LYS A 117 -9.80 -9.81 -18.44
C LYS A 117 -10.17 -8.82 -17.34
N ALA A 118 -10.97 -9.22 -16.36
CA ALA A 118 -11.42 -8.32 -15.29
C ALA A 118 -10.28 -7.70 -14.47
N PRO A 119 -9.32 -8.45 -13.89
CA PRO A 119 -8.20 -7.85 -13.17
C PRO A 119 -7.18 -7.15 -14.08
N LEU A 120 -7.10 -7.49 -15.38
CA LEU A 120 -6.27 -6.77 -16.35
C LEU A 120 -6.86 -5.38 -16.64
N ASP A 121 -8.15 -5.28 -16.95
CA ASP A 121 -8.84 -4.00 -17.20
C ASP A 121 -8.79 -3.09 -15.94
N ALA A 122 -8.92 -3.66 -14.77
CA ALA A 122 -8.81 -2.93 -13.49
C ALA A 122 -7.36 -2.66 -13.06
N SER A 123 -6.36 -3.07 -13.85
CA SER A 123 -4.93 -2.89 -13.57
C SER A 123 -4.46 -3.47 -12.22
N VAL A 124 -5.16 -4.46 -11.67
CA VAL A 124 -4.84 -5.02 -10.35
C VAL A 124 -3.49 -5.72 -10.34
N PHE A 125 -3.14 -6.45 -11.43
CA PHE A 125 -1.81 -7.06 -11.57
C PHE A 125 -0.70 -6.01 -11.65
N SER A 126 -0.92 -4.89 -12.34
CA SER A 126 0.04 -3.80 -12.43
C SER A 126 0.26 -3.14 -11.07
N ALA A 127 -0.81 -2.92 -10.30
CA ALA A 127 -0.74 -2.41 -8.93
C ALA A 127 -0.01 -3.39 -7.99
N ALA A 128 -0.27 -4.69 -8.11
CA ALA A 128 0.43 -5.73 -7.35
C ALA A 128 1.94 -5.72 -7.67
N GLY A 129 2.31 -5.72 -8.96
CA GLY A 129 3.70 -5.63 -9.40
C GLY A 129 4.38 -4.36 -8.91
N GLY A 130 3.69 -3.22 -8.98
CA GLY A 130 4.16 -1.95 -8.45
C GLY A 130 4.42 -2.00 -6.94
N ALA A 131 3.50 -2.59 -6.16
CA ALA A 131 3.67 -2.75 -4.73
C ALA A 131 4.86 -3.65 -4.37
N LEU A 132 5.04 -4.77 -5.07
CA LEU A 132 6.19 -5.66 -4.91
C LEU A 132 7.51 -4.97 -5.30
N LEU A 133 7.52 -4.21 -6.39
CA LEU A 133 8.67 -3.41 -6.79
C LEU A 133 9.02 -2.34 -5.75
N LEU A 134 8.00 -1.66 -5.20
CA LEU A 134 8.20 -0.69 -4.12
C LEU A 134 8.86 -1.34 -2.90
N ALA A 135 8.48 -2.57 -2.55
CA ALA A 135 9.08 -3.30 -1.43
C ALA A 135 10.59 -3.58 -1.61
N THR A 136 11.11 -3.61 -2.83
CA THR A 136 12.54 -3.79 -3.13
C THR A 136 13.34 -2.49 -3.05
N SER A 137 12.69 -1.33 -2.94
CA SER A 137 13.38 -0.03 -2.90
C SER A 137 14.33 0.07 -1.70
N ALA A 138 15.51 0.64 -1.93
CA ALA A 138 16.53 0.79 -0.90
C ALA A 138 16.19 1.91 0.10
N ASN A 139 15.56 2.99 -0.36
CA ASN A 139 15.24 4.18 0.41
C ASN A 139 13.80 4.64 0.14
N PHE A 140 13.19 5.22 1.17
CA PHE A 140 11.84 5.77 1.10
C PHE A 140 11.89 7.27 1.45
N PRO A 141 12.26 8.15 0.49
CA PRO A 141 12.32 9.59 0.74
C PRO A 141 10.92 10.15 1.08
N PHE A 142 10.91 11.27 1.80
CA PHE A 142 9.68 11.93 2.26
C PHE A 142 8.72 10.98 2.99
N SER A 143 9.26 10.18 3.93
CA SER A 143 8.52 9.19 4.71
C SER A 143 8.86 9.27 6.18
N LEU A 144 7.98 8.73 7.04
CA LEU A 144 8.28 8.57 8.47
C LEU A 144 9.49 7.66 8.68
N ASP A 145 9.68 6.65 7.84
CA ASP A 145 10.85 5.77 7.90
C ASP A 145 12.17 6.56 7.76
N GLU A 146 12.20 7.51 6.84
CA GLU A 146 13.37 8.37 6.63
C GLU A 146 13.61 9.33 7.80
N LEU A 147 12.55 9.93 8.32
CA LEU A 147 12.65 10.84 9.49
C LEU A 147 13.18 10.10 10.71
N LEU A 148 12.68 8.90 10.99
CA LEU A 148 13.13 8.07 12.11
C LEU A 148 14.58 7.60 11.92
N ARG A 149 14.97 7.29 10.69
CA ARG A 149 16.35 6.92 10.37
C ARG A 149 17.32 8.07 10.64
N ARG A 150 16.98 9.28 10.18
CA ARG A 150 17.80 10.48 10.39
C ARG A 150 17.95 10.82 11.88
N LYS A 151 16.85 10.70 12.64
CA LYS A 151 16.87 10.94 14.09
C LYS A 151 17.84 9.98 14.82
N LYS A 152 17.75 8.68 14.51
CA LYS A 152 18.65 7.66 15.07
C LYS A 152 20.11 7.93 14.74
N GLN A 153 20.42 8.36 13.52
CA GLN A 153 21.80 8.69 13.11
C GLN A 153 22.34 9.90 13.88
N ALA A 154 21.53 10.95 14.07
CA ALA A 154 21.92 12.12 14.84
C ALA A 154 22.20 11.77 16.32
N GLU A 155 21.35 10.95 16.95
CA GLU A 155 21.55 10.49 18.34
C GLU A 155 22.81 9.63 18.50
N SER A 156 23.09 8.75 17.53
CA SER A 156 24.30 7.93 17.52
C SER A 156 25.58 8.77 17.38
N SER A 157 25.56 9.77 16.52
CA SER A 157 26.70 10.69 16.33
C SER A 157 26.96 11.54 17.56
N ALA A 158 25.91 11.98 18.25
CA ALA A 158 26.05 12.75 19.50
C ALA A 158 26.67 11.92 20.66
N ARG A 159 26.29 10.63 20.76
CA ARG A 159 26.87 9.72 21.77
C ARG A 159 28.34 9.40 21.50
N GLY A 160 28.68 9.07 20.23
CA GLY A 160 30.09 8.76 19.87
C GLY A 160 31.05 9.93 20.03
N GLY A 161 30.56 11.18 19.86
CA GLY A 161 31.38 12.38 20.12
C GLY A 161 31.65 12.66 21.62
N SER A 162 30.75 12.24 22.51
CA SER A 162 30.91 12.37 23.96
C SER A 162 32.00 11.44 24.49
N ASP A 163 32.04 10.20 24.00
CA ASP A 163 33.01 9.19 24.45
C ASP A 163 34.43 9.48 23.96
N ALA A 164 34.59 10.08 22.79
CA ALA A 164 35.89 10.47 22.25
C ALA A 164 36.55 11.62 23.04
N ASN A 165 35.76 12.51 23.65
CA ASN A 165 36.27 13.64 24.41
C ASN A 165 36.69 13.25 25.84
N HIS A 166 36.24 12.11 26.38
CA HIS A 166 36.62 11.62 27.71
C HIS A 166 37.94 10.83 27.71
N HIS A 167 38.40 10.33 26.55
CA HIS A 167 39.68 9.60 26.45
C HIS A 167 40.88 10.47 26.06
N GLY A 168 40.69 11.75 25.78
CA GLY A 168 41.76 12.70 25.39
C GLY A 168 42.32 13.55 26.54
N SER A 169 41.92 13.32 27.80
CA SER A 169 42.35 14.13 28.94
C SER A 169 43.07 13.29 30.03
N ILE A 170 44.08 12.51 29.62
CA ILE A 170 45.04 11.87 30.55
C ILE A 170 46.45 12.21 30.09
#